data_e15edc916f75bfb12d5c6196ac359d3c
#
_entry.id   e15edc916f75bfb12d5c6196ac359d3c
#
_cell.length_a   1.000
_cell.length_b   1.000
_cell.length_c   1.000
_cell.angle_alpha   90.00
_cell.angle_beta   90.00
_cell.angle_gamma   90.00
#
_symmetry.space_group_name_H-M   'P 1'
#
loop_
_entity.id
_entity.type
_entity.pdbx_description
1 polymer ?
#
loop_
_entity_poly.entity_id
_entity_poly.type
_entity_poly.pdbx_seq_one_letter_code
_entity_poly.pdbx_strand_id
1 'polypeptide(L)'
;MKKFKGLIGTLLIGISLLSLTGCTSKEDKLIKALEKTSTIKSLSYKANADFKFSGQAAQEMGGFSGFNLELTGKSVTEGKTLAKSQANIKVGVMGVSTDLDLIQEISLDKDNADLKMLLEVPEMLKAQAGPMFQNTDYIYIDSKGLEKLQQMEKAQNPNAKTSQNIDMNKIAANAANIQKSSLLFLKNYTKEDGKDLIKYTGKNSVTINETEEKLETYEIKLNNEGLKKLLKAYIKDEKRVKELQDYFTALVPEGSKENEKVNMEELNKEIDKMEDIFGKNGLVMTFAIKDGYIIQQKINADLIAEKDSINFNLSYDVFDINKKTDIKVPNKEDVKSMDLVDLISMFNGEIKAPLTEGL
;
A
#
# COMPACT_ATOMS: atom_id res chain seq x y z
N MET A 1 5.67 -13.68 19.04
CA MET A 1 4.53 -12.75 18.96
C MET A 1 4.77 -11.54 18.04
N LYS A 2 5.84 -10.71 18.19
CA LYS A 2 6.07 -9.55 17.30
C LYS A 2 6.18 -9.91 15.80
N LYS A 3 6.87 -11.02 15.47
CA LYS A 3 7.05 -11.50 14.08
C LYS A 3 5.73 -11.97 13.44
N PHE A 4 4.83 -12.56 14.23
CA PHE A 4 3.54 -13.06 13.77
C PHE A 4 2.54 -11.94 13.45
N LYS A 5 2.55 -10.85 14.23
CA LYS A 5 1.72 -9.66 13.94
C LYS A 5 2.05 -9.03 12.58
N GLY A 6 3.33 -9.05 12.18
CA GLY A 6 3.77 -8.63 10.83
C GLY A 6 3.20 -9.51 9.72
N LEU A 7 3.20 -10.83 9.87
CA LEU A 7 2.70 -11.80 8.89
C LEU A 7 1.20 -11.61 8.62
N ILE A 8 0.40 -11.37 9.68
CA ILE A 8 -1.05 -11.14 9.57
C ILE A 8 -1.35 -9.83 8.84
N GLY A 9 -0.63 -8.75 9.17
CA GLY A 9 -0.82 -7.45 8.52
C GLY A 9 -0.60 -7.52 7.01
N THR A 10 0.41 -8.28 6.56
CA THR A 10 0.72 -8.41 5.13
C THR A 10 -0.21 -9.37 4.41
N LEU A 11 -0.72 -10.39 5.09
CA LEU A 11 -1.74 -11.26 4.48
C LEU A 11 -3.01 -10.47 4.18
N LEU A 12 -3.40 -9.54 5.06
CA LEU A 12 -4.54 -8.64 4.82
C LEU A 12 -4.28 -7.67 3.66
N ILE A 13 -3.04 -7.17 3.50
CA ILE A 13 -2.64 -6.36 2.34
C ILE A 13 -2.55 -7.21 1.07
N GLY A 14 -2.06 -8.46 1.16
CA GLY A 14 -1.95 -9.40 0.03
C GLY A 14 -3.32 -9.80 -0.55
N ILE A 15 -4.37 -9.86 0.25
CA ILE A 15 -5.74 -10.14 -0.21
C ILE A 15 -6.28 -9.02 -1.11
N SER A 16 -5.78 -7.80 -1.01
CA SER A 16 -6.19 -6.66 -1.85
C SER A 16 -5.58 -6.63 -3.25
N LEU A 17 -4.62 -7.52 -3.57
CA LEU A 17 -3.83 -7.46 -4.82
C LEU A 17 -4.03 -8.67 -5.77
N LEU A 18 -5.15 -9.40 -5.71
CA LEU A 18 -5.30 -10.73 -6.31
C LEU A 18 -5.76 -10.82 -7.78
N SER A 19 -5.20 -11.70 -8.61
CA SER A 19 -5.63 -12.11 -9.95
C SER A 19 -5.30 -13.57 -10.35
N LEU A 20 -6.17 -14.39 -10.95
CA LEU A 20 -6.11 -15.40 -12.03
C LEU A 20 -7.23 -16.48 -12.11
N THR A 21 -7.41 -17.01 -13.30
CA THR A 21 -8.42 -17.61 -14.11
C THR A 21 -9.13 -18.92 -13.68
N GLY A 22 -10.36 -19.10 -14.15
CA GLY A 22 -11.02 -20.33 -14.60
C GLY A 22 -12.39 -20.67 -14.01
N CYS A 23 -13.37 -20.92 -14.90
CA CYS A 23 -14.72 -21.52 -14.77
C CYS A 23 -15.76 -21.05 -13.73
N THR A 24 -16.91 -20.87 -14.20
CA THR A 24 -18.11 -20.06 -14.03
C THR A 24 -19.01 -20.40 -12.83
N SER A 25 -18.62 -20.04 -11.62
CA SER A 25 -19.56 -19.68 -10.56
C SER A 25 -19.64 -18.15 -10.39
N LYS A 26 -20.59 -17.64 -9.60
CA LYS A 26 -20.66 -16.19 -9.33
C LYS A 26 -19.41 -15.73 -8.58
N GLU A 27 -18.85 -16.54 -7.71
CA GLU A 27 -17.61 -16.31 -6.97
C GLU A 27 -16.40 -16.27 -7.91
N ASP A 28 -16.38 -17.15 -8.93
CA ASP A 28 -15.37 -17.15 -9.99
C ASP A 28 -15.36 -15.84 -10.79
N LYS A 29 -16.49 -15.12 -10.90
CA LYS A 29 -16.53 -13.82 -11.57
C LYS A 29 -15.71 -12.77 -10.81
N LEU A 30 -15.79 -12.74 -9.49
CA LEU A 30 -14.96 -11.80 -8.70
C LEU A 30 -13.49 -12.14 -8.90
N ILE A 31 -13.10 -13.41 -8.83
CA ILE A 31 -11.73 -13.84 -9.02
C ILE A 31 -11.23 -13.46 -10.42
N LYS A 32 -12.02 -13.68 -11.47
CA LYS A 32 -11.71 -13.26 -12.84
C LYS A 32 -11.59 -11.73 -12.99
N ALA A 33 -12.44 -11.00 -12.27
CA ALA A 33 -12.37 -9.54 -12.28
C ALA A 33 -11.10 -9.04 -11.59
N LEU A 34 -10.71 -9.65 -10.47
CA LEU A 34 -9.42 -9.41 -9.83
C LEU A 34 -8.28 -9.62 -10.81
N GLU A 35 -8.28 -10.74 -11.58
CA GLU A 35 -7.30 -11.03 -12.62
C GLU A 35 -7.23 -9.98 -13.70
N LYS A 36 -8.38 -9.70 -14.28
CA LYS A 36 -8.46 -8.76 -15.39
C LYS A 36 -8.01 -7.37 -14.94
N THR A 37 -8.33 -6.99 -13.70
CA THR A 37 -7.93 -5.71 -13.10
C THR A 37 -6.40 -5.58 -13.02
N SER A 38 -5.67 -6.65 -12.72
CA SER A 38 -4.20 -6.62 -12.70
C SER A 38 -3.54 -6.46 -14.07
N THR A 39 -4.29 -6.59 -15.15
CA THR A 39 -3.78 -6.38 -16.52
C THR A 39 -3.99 -4.96 -17.03
N ILE A 40 -4.55 -4.08 -16.21
CA ILE A 40 -4.77 -2.68 -16.58
C ILE A 40 -3.43 -2.00 -16.83
N LYS A 41 -3.32 -1.34 -17.98
CA LYS A 41 -2.11 -0.60 -18.37
C LYS A 41 -2.19 0.88 -18.03
N SER A 42 -3.39 1.44 -17.98
CA SER A 42 -3.61 2.82 -17.57
C SER A 42 -4.97 2.94 -16.90
N LEU A 43 -5.04 3.81 -15.92
CA LEU A 43 -6.26 4.10 -15.19
C LEU A 43 -6.22 5.49 -14.56
N SER A 44 -7.39 6.04 -14.29
CA SER A 44 -7.61 7.10 -13.31
C SER A 44 -8.22 6.49 -12.06
N TYR A 45 -7.93 7.05 -10.89
CA TYR A 45 -8.44 6.54 -9.63
C TYR A 45 -8.77 7.65 -8.64
N LYS A 46 -9.67 7.32 -7.72
CA LYS A 46 -9.95 8.10 -6.52
C LYS A 46 -10.01 7.15 -5.33
N ALA A 47 -9.26 7.47 -4.29
CA ALA A 47 -9.30 6.74 -3.03
C ALA A 47 -9.64 7.69 -1.88
N ASN A 48 -10.43 7.20 -0.93
CA ASN A 48 -10.71 7.90 0.31
C ASN A 48 -10.49 6.91 1.44
N ALA A 49 -9.68 7.29 2.40
CA ALA A 49 -9.41 6.47 3.58
C ALA A 49 -9.67 7.29 4.84
N ASP A 50 -10.47 6.73 5.75
CA ASP A 50 -10.73 7.30 7.07
C ASP A 50 -10.17 6.36 8.14
N PHE A 51 -9.37 6.91 9.01
CA PHE A 51 -8.84 6.23 10.18
C PHE A 51 -9.39 6.88 11.44
N LYS A 52 -10.01 6.09 12.32
CA LYS A 52 -10.49 6.53 13.62
C LYS A 52 -9.84 5.69 14.70
N PHE A 53 -9.21 6.35 15.64
CA PHE A 53 -8.55 5.74 16.78
C PHE A 53 -9.38 5.95 18.02
N SER A 54 -9.45 4.96 18.90
CA SER A 54 -10.04 5.07 20.22
C SER A 54 -9.29 4.20 21.22
N GLY A 55 -9.45 4.49 22.50
CA GLY A 55 -8.75 3.81 23.57
C GLY A 55 -7.61 4.62 24.15
N GLN A 56 -6.64 3.93 24.76
CA GLN A 56 -5.52 4.56 25.46
C GLN A 56 -4.55 5.25 24.49
N ALA A 57 -4.27 4.64 23.34
CA ALA A 57 -3.36 5.20 22.33
C ALA A 57 -3.86 6.56 21.81
N ALA A 58 -5.17 6.72 21.59
CA ALA A 58 -5.75 8.00 21.19
C ALA A 58 -5.57 9.09 22.27
N GLN A 59 -5.68 8.72 23.56
CA GLN A 59 -5.47 9.63 24.68
C GLN A 59 -4.00 10.04 24.82
N GLU A 60 -3.07 9.09 24.69
CA GLU A 60 -1.62 9.34 24.73
C GLU A 60 -1.13 10.24 23.59
N MET A 61 -1.80 10.20 22.43
CA MET A 61 -1.56 11.11 21.30
C MET A 61 -2.28 12.47 21.45
N GLY A 62 -2.60 12.90 22.68
CA GLY A 62 -3.21 14.20 22.93
C GLY A 62 -4.66 14.33 22.47
N GLY A 63 -5.42 13.22 22.43
CA GLY A 63 -6.80 13.20 21.95
C GLY A 63 -6.94 13.09 20.45
N PHE A 64 -5.87 12.73 19.74
CA PHE A 64 -5.90 12.47 18.31
C PHE A 64 -6.85 11.32 17.99
N SER A 65 -7.99 11.66 17.40
CA SER A 65 -9.07 10.71 17.15
C SER A 65 -9.08 10.11 15.75
N GLY A 66 -8.21 10.60 14.85
CA GLY A 66 -8.10 10.06 13.51
C GLY A 66 -7.73 11.07 12.44
N PHE A 67 -7.58 10.59 11.22
CA PHE A 67 -7.31 11.39 10.03
C PHE A 67 -8.04 10.82 8.82
N ASN A 68 -8.22 11.65 7.81
CA ASN A 68 -8.70 11.24 6.51
C ASN A 68 -7.64 11.50 5.43
N LEU A 69 -7.63 10.64 4.43
CA LEU A 69 -6.77 10.72 3.27
C LEU A 69 -7.64 10.64 2.02
N GLU A 70 -7.55 11.65 1.15
CA GLU A 70 -8.09 11.57 -0.20
C GLU A 70 -6.92 11.50 -1.19
N LEU A 71 -7.02 10.60 -2.15
CA LEU A 71 -6.04 10.40 -3.19
C LEU A 71 -6.75 10.39 -4.54
N THR A 72 -6.39 11.29 -5.43
CA THR A 72 -6.93 11.33 -6.80
C THR A 72 -5.76 11.30 -7.77
N GLY A 73 -5.82 10.46 -8.77
CA GLY A 73 -4.69 10.40 -9.67
C GLY A 73 -4.91 9.52 -10.88
N LYS A 74 -3.82 9.33 -11.60
CA LYS A 74 -3.74 8.47 -12.77
C LYS A 74 -2.40 7.74 -12.79
N SER A 75 -2.41 6.54 -13.37
CA SER A 75 -1.21 5.78 -13.59
C SER A 75 -1.19 5.15 -14.97
N VAL A 76 0.01 4.90 -15.47
CA VAL A 76 0.26 4.21 -16.73
C VAL A 76 1.45 3.27 -16.57
N THR A 77 1.32 2.08 -17.15
CA THR A 77 2.40 1.10 -17.22
C THR A 77 2.77 0.89 -18.67
N GLU A 78 4.00 1.18 -19.02
CA GLU A 78 4.57 1.03 -20.34
C GLU A 78 5.43 -0.24 -20.39
N GLY A 79 5.01 -1.21 -21.17
CA GLY A 79 5.69 -2.51 -21.22
C GLY A 79 5.53 -3.29 -19.91
N LYS A 80 6.62 -3.88 -19.43
CA LYS A 80 6.66 -4.65 -18.16
C LYS A 80 7.47 -3.96 -17.05
N THR A 81 8.17 -2.89 -17.42
CA THR A 81 9.26 -2.36 -16.61
C THR A 81 9.12 -0.89 -16.26
N LEU A 82 8.25 -0.14 -16.92
CA LEU A 82 8.10 1.29 -16.67
C LEU A 82 6.69 1.59 -16.15
N ALA A 83 6.60 2.18 -14.99
CA ALA A 83 5.36 2.68 -14.42
C ALA A 83 5.49 4.16 -14.09
N LYS A 84 4.49 4.95 -14.48
CA LYS A 84 4.39 6.38 -14.15
C LYS A 84 3.08 6.62 -13.42
N SER A 85 3.09 7.50 -12.44
CA SER A 85 1.87 7.96 -11.78
C SER A 85 1.95 9.45 -11.43
N GLN A 86 0.78 10.05 -11.39
CA GLN A 86 0.56 11.39 -10.88
C GLN A 86 -0.64 11.34 -9.95
N ALA A 87 -0.50 11.87 -8.76
CA ALA A 87 -1.55 11.88 -7.74
C ALA A 87 -1.60 13.23 -7.02
N ASN A 88 -2.81 13.69 -6.71
CA ASN A 88 -3.06 14.69 -5.70
C ASN A 88 -3.43 13.95 -4.40
N ILE A 89 -2.76 14.30 -3.32
CA ILE A 89 -2.92 13.72 -2.00
C ILE A 89 -3.43 14.81 -1.07
N LYS A 90 -4.63 14.62 -0.50
CA LYS A 90 -5.18 15.51 0.51
C LYS A 90 -5.24 14.81 1.85
N VAL A 91 -4.54 15.34 2.82
CA VAL A 91 -4.51 14.82 4.19
C VAL A 91 -5.29 15.77 5.08
N GLY A 92 -6.31 15.26 5.76
CA GLY A 92 -7.10 16.00 6.73
C GLY A 92 -6.87 15.48 8.15
N VAL A 93 -6.48 16.37 9.05
CA VAL A 93 -6.23 16.07 10.46
C VAL A 93 -6.88 17.16 11.31
N MET A 94 -7.77 16.77 12.24
CA MET A 94 -8.41 17.69 13.19
C MET A 94 -9.06 18.93 12.53
N GLY A 95 -9.64 18.76 11.35
CA GLY A 95 -10.30 19.84 10.60
C GLY A 95 -9.36 20.73 9.78
N VAL A 96 -8.06 20.49 9.81
CA VAL A 96 -7.07 21.11 8.93
C VAL A 96 -6.78 20.14 7.78
N SER A 97 -6.74 20.64 6.55
CA SER A 97 -6.36 19.83 5.40
C SER A 97 -5.20 20.44 4.65
N THR A 98 -4.35 19.59 4.13
CA THR A 98 -3.22 19.94 3.27
C THR A 98 -3.28 19.11 2.00
N ASP A 99 -3.13 19.76 0.86
CA ASP A 99 -3.02 19.14 -0.46
C ASP A 99 -1.55 19.13 -0.89
N LEU A 100 -1.15 18.07 -1.58
CA LEU A 100 0.18 17.98 -2.21
C LEU A 100 0.12 17.10 -3.46
N ASP A 101 0.89 17.46 -4.47
CA ASP A 101 1.03 16.67 -5.67
C ASP A 101 2.25 15.73 -5.58
N LEU A 102 2.05 14.50 -6.05
CA LEU A 102 3.06 13.48 -6.18
C LEU A 102 3.16 13.05 -7.65
N ILE A 103 4.34 13.14 -8.21
CA ILE A 103 4.63 12.62 -9.56
C ILE A 103 5.77 11.61 -9.42
N GLN A 104 5.58 10.43 -9.97
CA GLN A 104 6.62 9.39 -9.87
C GLN A 104 6.78 8.59 -11.15
N GLU A 105 8.00 8.11 -11.35
CA GLU A 105 8.38 7.15 -12.37
C GLU A 105 9.20 6.04 -11.71
N ILE A 106 8.84 4.80 -11.98
CA ILE A 106 9.58 3.61 -11.55
C ILE A 106 9.94 2.83 -12.80
N SER A 107 11.22 2.64 -13.03
CA SER A 107 11.74 1.79 -14.09
C SER A 107 12.40 0.56 -13.48
N LEU A 108 11.98 -0.63 -13.92
CA LEU A 108 12.53 -1.91 -13.49
C LEU A 108 13.30 -2.50 -14.67
N ASP A 109 14.60 -2.27 -14.75
CA ASP A 109 15.46 -2.98 -15.69
C ASP A 109 16.01 -4.26 -15.03
N LYS A 110 16.55 -5.19 -15.82
CA LYS A 110 16.96 -6.54 -15.33
C LYS A 110 17.89 -6.50 -14.14
N ASP A 111 18.73 -5.47 -14.05
CA ASP A 111 19.77 -5.35 -13.03
C ASP A 111 19.62 -4.13 -12.12
N ASN A 112 18.75 -3.17 -12.47
CA ASN A 112 18.58 -1.93 -11.72
C ASN A 112 17.11 -1.50 -11.68
N ALA A 113 16.63 -1.14 -10.51
CA ALA A 113 15.40 -0.39 -10.35
C ALA A 113 15.76 1.10 -10.23
N ASP A 114 15.21 1.93 -11.08
CA ASP A 114 15.37 3.39 -10.99
C ASP A 114 14.03 4.01 -10.57
N LEU A 115 14.10 4.85 -9.56
CA LEU A 115 12.99 5.62 -9.01
C LEU A 115 13.25 7.09 -9.24
N LYS A 116 12.25 7.80 -9.72
CA LYS A 116 12.17 9.27 -9.68
C LYS A 116 10.85 9.67 -9.05
N MET A 117 10.89 10.58 -8.09
CA MET A 117 9.73 11.08 -7.39
C MET A 117 9.87 12.58 -7.16
N LEU A 118 8.80 13.30 -7.41
CA LEU A 118 8.63 14.73 -7.13
C LEU A 118 7.44 14.86 -6.18
N LEU A 119 7.71 15.34 -4.99
CA LEU A 119 6.70 15.62 -3.97
C LEU A 119 6.57 17.13 -3.84
N GLU A 120 5.39 17.66 -4.09
CA GLU A 120 5.13 19.08 -3.92
C GLU A 120 5.36 19.51 -2.46
N VAL A 121 5.96 20.68 -2.28
CA VAL A 121 6.10 21.29 -0.97
C VAL A 121 4.84 22.07 -0.66
N PRO A 122 4.03 21.65 0.36
CA PRO A 122 2.82 22.35 0.72
C PRO A 122 3.04 23.82 1.04
N GLU A 123 2.15 24.70 0.60
CA GLU A 123 2.22 26.14 0.85
C GLU A 123 2.37 26.50 2.34
N MET A 124 1.72 25.70 3.21
CA MET A 124 1.85 25.88 4.65
C MET A 124 3.30 25.65 5.14
N LEU A 125 4.00 24.65 4.58
CA LEU A 125 5.41 24.42 4.90
C LEU A 125 6.30 25.51 4.34
N LYS A 126 6.06 26.01 3.14
CA LYS A 126 6.77 27.17 2.56
C LYS A 126 6.62 28.39 3.46
N ALA A 127 5.43 28.65 3.98
CA ALA A 127 5.15 29.77 4.88
C ALA A 127 5.84 29.64 6.24
N GLN A 128 5.90 28.42 6.80
CA GLN A 128 6.47 28.18 8.13
C GLN A 128 8.00 28.08 8.11
N ALA A 129 8.57 27.41 7.10
CA ALA A 129 10.00 27.20 7.00
C ALA A 129 10.76 28.36 6.33
N GLY A 130 10.03 29.38 5.87
CA GLY A 130 10.59 30.64 5.37
C GLY A 130 11.60 30.44 4.24
N PRO A 131 12.83 30.98 4.39
CA PRO A 131 13.84 30.99 3.32
C PRO A 131 14.22 29.61 2.77
N MET A 132 14.04 28.55 3.56
CA MET A 132 14.43 27.18 3.18
C MET A 132 13.69 26.70 1.92
N PHE A 133 12.40 27.01 1.80
CA PHE A 133 11.56 26.58 0.65
C PHE A 133 11.16 27.74 -0.27
N GLN A 134 11.73 28.94 -0.12
CA GLN A 134 11.31 30.13 -0.87
C GLN A 134 11.40 29.96 -2.40
N ASN A 135 12.36 29.14 -2.88
CA ASN A 135 12.54 28.83 -4.29
C ASN A 135 12.38 27.32 -4.59
N THR A 136 11.62 26.61 -3.76
CA THR A 136 11.44 25.16 -3.90
C THR A 136 9.96 24.83 -4.02
N ASP A 137 9.58 24.30 -5.17
CA ASP A 137 8.21 23.83 -5.40
C ASP A 137 8.07 22.32 -5.12
N TYR A 138 9.19 21.57 -5.31
CA TYR A 138 9.19 20.11 -5.15
C TYR A 138 10.39 19.62 -4.35
N ILE A 139 10.19 18.56 -3.58
CA ILE A 139 11.25 17.70 -3.07
C ILE A 139 11.48 16.61 -4.10
N TYR A 140 12.71 16.50 -4.60
CA TYR A 140 13.12 15.49 -5.55
C TYR A 140 13.76 14.30 -4.84
N ILE A 141 13.35 13.10 -5.22
CA ILE A 141 13.84 11.85 -4.66
C ILE A 141 14.15 10.92 -5.83
N ASP A 142 15.38 10.40 -5.88
CA ASP A 142 15.76 9.37 -6.85
C ASP A 142 16.52 8.22 -6.17
N SER A 143 16.77 7.16 -6.93
CA SER A 143 17.51 6.00 -6.44
C SER A 143 18.88 6.36 -5.89
N LYS A 144 19.60 7.30 -6.53
CA LYS A 144 20.93 7.77 -6.09
C LYS A 144 20.84 8.55 -4.79
N GLY A 145 19.82 9.39 -4.64
CA GLY A 145 19.56 10.12 -3.40
C GLY A 145 19.27 9.16 -2.23
N LEU A 146 18.46 8.14 -2.47
CA LEU A 146 18.20 7.12 -1.45
C LEU A 146 19.47 6.35 -1.03
N GLU A 147 20.34 6.00 -1.99
CA GLU A 147 21.65 5.39 -1.68
C GLU A 147 22.53 6.30 -0.83
N LYS A 148 22.58 7.60 -1.14
CA LYS A 148 23.33 8.58 -0.34
C LYS A 148 22.80 8.69 1.08
N LEU A 149 21.47 8.74 1.26
CA LEU A 149 20.85 8.75 2.60
C LEU A 149 21.25 7.53 3.42
N GLN A 150 21.27 6.35 2.81
CA GLN A 150 21.72 5.13 3.46
C GLN A 150 23.22 5.22 3.87
N GLN A 151 24.06 5.81 3.03
CA GLN A 151 25.48 6.01 3.35
C GLN A 151 25.67 7.00 4.51
N MET A 152 24.88 8.09 4.55
CA MET A 152 24.90 9.06 5.64
C MET A 152 24.45 8.41 6.97
N GLU A 153 23.39 7.64 6.96
CA GLU A 153 22.93 6.89 8.14
C GLU A 153 24.01 5.94 8.68
N LYS A 154 24.71 5.23 7.78
CA LYS A 154 25.85 4.37 8.14
C LYS A 154 27.00 5.15 8.76
N ALA A 155 27.30 6.32 8.24
CA ALA A 155 28.37 7.16 8.76
C ALA A 155 28.07 7.70 10.17
N GLN A 156 26.81 8.07 10.42
CA GLN A 156 26.36 8.56 11.73
C GLN A 156 26.22 7.46 12.78
N ASN A 157 25.86 6.26 12.37
CA ASN A 157 25.68 5.12 13.27
C ASN A 157 26.34 3.84 12.70
N PRO A 158 27.67 3.71 12.81
CA PRO A 158 28.40 2.56 12.27
C PRO A 158 27.96 1.19 12.81
N ASN A 159 27.34 1.19 13.99
CA ASN A 159 26.80 -0.02 14.63
C ASN A 159 25.31 -0.23 14.32
N ALA A 160 24.63 0.71 13.68
CA ALA A 160 23.29 0.45 13.21
C ALA A 160 23.36 -0.73 12.22
N LYS A 161 22.55 -1.72 12.44
CA LYS A 161 22.28 -2.79 11.45
C LYS A 161 21.53 -2.16 10.29
N THR A 162 22.21 -1.28 9.55
CA THR A 162 21.62 -0.39 8.56
C THR A 162 21.13 -1.14 7.35
N SER A 163 20.05 -0.64 6.83
CA SER A 163 19.45 -0.94 5.55
C SER A 163 20.52 -1.13 4.46
N GLN A 164 20.84 -2.38 4.17
CA GLN A 164 21.49 -2.73 2.91
C GLN A 164 20.51 -2.46 1.79
N ASN A 165 21.03 -2.24 0.59
CA ASN A 165 20.27 -1.94 -0.61
C ASN A 165 18.95 -2.72 -0.66
N ILE A 166 17.86 -2.01 -0.61
CA ILE A 166 16.53 -2.59 -0.84
C ILE A 166 16.50 -2.99 -2.32
N ASP A 167 16.53 -4.29 -2.57
CA ASP A 167 16.43 -4.82 -3.93
C ASP A 167 14.98 -4.73 -4.43
N MET A 168 14.67 -3.59 -5.06
CA MET A 168 13.33 -3.31 -5.60
C MET A 168 12.90 -4.34 -6.64
N ASN A 169 13.83 -4.90 -7.44
CA ASN A 169 13.52 -5.96 -8.40
C ASN A 169 13.08 -7.24 -7.69
N LYS A 170 13.78 -7.60 -6.60
CA LYS A 170 13.43 -8.76 -5.78
C LYS A 170 12.09 -8.55 -5.07
N ILE A 171 11.83 -7.35 -4.56
CA ILE A 171 10.54 -7.00 -3.95
C ILE A 171 9.43 -7.13 -4.98
N ALA A 172 9.58 -6.54 -6.17
CA ALA A 172 8.58 -6.60 -7.22
C ALA A 172 8.32 -8.04 -7.70
N ALA A 173 9.38 -8.85 -7.87
CA ALA A 173 9.25 -10.26 -8.24
C ALA A 173 8.53 -11.08 -7.17
N ASN A 174 8.88 -10.89 -5.90
CA ASN A 174 8.24 -11.58 -4.78
C ASN A 174 6.78 -11.14 -4.62
N ALA A 175 6.46 -9.85 -4.78
CA ALA A 175 5.09 -9.34 -4.75
C ALA A 175 4.23 -10.00 -5.85
N ALA A 176 4.75 -10.10 -7.09
CA ALA A 176 4.06 -10.76 -8.19
C ALA A 176 3.81 -12.26 -7.92
N ASN A 177 4.79 -12.96 -7.30
CA ASN A 177 4.64 -14.37 -6.93
C ASN A 177 3.57 -14.54 -5.84
N ILE A 178 3.59 -13.73 -4.79
CA ILE A 178 2.58 -13.76 -3.72
C ILE A 178 1.20 -13.47 -4.30
N GLN A 179 1.09 -12.46 -5.14
CA GLN A 179 -0.15 -12.13 -5.81
C GLN A 179 -0.72 -13.37 -6.52
N LYS A 180 0.06 -14.00 -7.36
CA LYS A 180 -0.33 -15.19 -8.10
C LYS A 180 -0.71 -16.37 -7.20
N SER A 181 0.10 -16.68 -6.18
CA SER A 181 -0.14 -17.81 -5.29
C SER A 181 -1.35 -17.59 -4.38
N SER A 182 -1.54 -16.37 -3.89
CA SER A 182 -2.69 -16.01 -3.05
C SER A 182 -4.02 -16.13 -3.79
N LEU A 183 -4.04 -15.78 -5.08
CA LEU A 183 -5.26 -15.96 -5.88
C LEU A 183 -5.57 -17.42 -6.18
N LEU A 184 -4.56 -18.17 -6.52
CA LEU A 184 -4.73 -19.60 -6.70
C LEU A 184 -5.26 -20.23 -5.39
N PHE A 185 -4.72 -19.77 -4.26
CA PHE A 185 -5.23 -20.16 -2.95
C PHE A 185 -6.70 -19.78 -2.77
N LEU A 186 -7.06 -18.51 -2.97
CA LEU A 186 -8.45 -18.04 -2.79
C LEU A 186 -9.41 -18.82 -3.67
N LYS A 187 -9.04 -19.05 -4.92
CA LYS A 187 -9.82 -19.82 -5.88
C LYS A 187 -10.07 -21.26 -5.42
N ASN A 188 -9.08 -21.92 -4.86
CA ASN A 188 -9.21 -23.28 -4.36
C ASN A 188 -9.98 -23.30 -3.04
N TYR A 189 -9.65 -22.39 -2.13
CA TYR A 189 -10.29 -22.28 -0.82
C TYR A 189 -11.78 -22.02 -0.92
N THR A 190 -12.23 -21.12 -1.81
CA THR A 190 -13.67 -20.84 -2.00
C THR A 190 -14.46 -22.01 -2.59
N LYS A 191 -13.80 -22.98 -3.22
CA LYS A 191 -14.44 -24.18 -3.74
C LYS A 191 -14.60 -25.30 -2.70
N GLU A 192 -13.74 -25.30 -1.70
CA GLU A 192 -13.65 -26.36 -0.69
C GLU A 192 -14.15 -25.86 0.67
N ASP A 193 -13.27 -25.26 1.42
CA ASP A 193 -13.49 -24.90 2.84
C ASP A 193 -14.16 -23.52 3.02
N GLY A 194 -14.07 -22.63 2.03
CA GLY A 194 -14.50 -21.24 2.09
C GLY A 194 -15.65 -20.87 1.16
N LYS A 195 -16.61 -21.78 0.92
CA LYS A 195 -17.75 -21.58 -0.02
C LYS A 195 -18.56 -20.32 0.27
N ASP A 196 -18.65 -19.92 1.53
CA ASP A 196 -19.42 -18.73 1.95
C ASP A 196 -18.54 -17.47 2.10
N LEU A 197 -17.24 -17.56 1.78
CA LEU A 197 -16.33 -16.41 1.92
C LEU A 197 -16.71 -15.29 0.97
N ILE A 198 -17.03 -15.61 -0.28
CA ILE A 198 -17.42 -14.65 -1.31
C ILE A 198 -18.93 -14.73 -1.53
N LYS A 199 -19.63 -13.64 -1.30
CA LYS A 199 -21.07 -13.53 -1.49
C LYS A 199 -21.39 -12.59 -2.63
N TYR A 200 -22.12 -13.08 -3.64
CA TYR A 200 -22.76 -12.21 -4.63
C TYR A 200 -23.94 -11.49 -4.00
N THR A 201 -23.93 -10.17 -4.00
CA THR A 201 -24.97 -9.34 -3.35
C THR A 201 -26.01 -8.78 -4.34
N GLY A 202 -25.87 -9.09 -5.63
CA GLY A 202 -26.82 -8.65 -6.65
C GLY A 202 -26.28 -7.55 -7.56
N LYS A 203 -27.20 -6.90 -8.26
CA LYS A 203 -26.91 -5.65 -9.00
C LYS A 203 -27.36 -4.48 -8.15
N ASN A 204 -26.43 -3.69 -7.68
CA ASN A 204 -26.67 -2.55 -6.81
C ASN A 204 -26.29 -1.23 -7.50
N SER A 205 -26.94 -0.13 -7.10
CA SER A 205 -26.51 1.21 -7.46
C SER A 205 -25.16 1.51 -6.81
N VAL A 206 -24.18 1.88 -7.61
CA VAL A 206 -22.81 2.21 -7.18
C VAL A 206 -22.43 3.53 -7.84
N THR A 207 -21.94 4.45 -7.03
CA THR A 207 -21.42 5.74 -7.54
C THR A 207 -19.94 5.61 -7.77
N ILE A 208 -19.48 5.85 -9.00
CA ILE A 208 -18.08 5.88 -9.44
C ILE A 208 -17.83 7.25 -10.06
N ASN A 209 -16.87 7.99 -9.51
CA ASN A 209 -16.54 9.31 -10.03
C ASN A 209 -17.80 10.16 -10.33
N GLU A 210 -18.68 10.30 -9.31
CA GLU A 210 -19.93 11.06 -9.34
C GLU A 210 -21.05 10.51 -10.25
N THR A 211 -20.79 9.41 -10.95
CA THR A 211 -21.78 8.77 -11.83
C THR A 211 -22.35 7.52 -11.15
N GLU A 212 -23.69 7.46 -11.06
CA GLU A 212 -24.40 6.31 -10.51
C GLU A 212 -24.66 5.26 -11.60
N GLU A 213 -24.28 4.01 -11.34
CA GLU A 213 -24.46 2.88 -12.24
C GLU A 213 -24.96 1.64 -11.49
N LYS A 214 -25.77 0.80 -12.17
CA LYS A 214 -26.18 -0.51 -11.64
C LYS A 214 -25.13 -1.58 -11.99
N LEU A 215 -24.40 -2.04 -10.99
CA LEU A 215 -23.26 -2.94 -11.16
C LEU A 215 -23.42 -4.24 -10.37
N GLU A 216 -22.80 -5.32 -10.85
CA GLU A 216 -22.69 -6.56 -10.08
C GLU A 216 -21.76 -6.31 -8.89
N THR A 217 -22.24 -6.65 -7.70
CA THR A 217 -21.51 -6.44 -6.46
C THR A 217 -21.29 -7.74 -5.70
N TYR A 218 -20.17 -7.78 -4.99
CA TYR A 218 -19.69 -8.91 -4.21
C TYR A 218 -19.22 -8.44 -2.86
N GLU A 219 -19.31 -9.31 -1.87
CA GLU A 219 -18.90 -9.04 -0.51
C GLU A 219 -18.04 -10.19 0.03
N ILE A 220 -16.98 -9.85 0.75
CA ILE A 220 -16.18 -10.76 1.57
C ILE A 220 -16.30 -10.28 3.01
N LYS A 221 -16.69 -11.17 3.92
CA LYS A 221 -16.74 -10.91 5.35
C LYS A 221 -15.82 -11.85 6.11
N LEU A 222 -14.98 -11.28 6.97
CA LEU A 222 -14.11 -12.03 7.87
C LEU A 222 -14.30 -11.54 9.30
N ASN A 223 -14.60 -12.45 10.19
CA ASN A 223 -14.49 -12.31 11.63
C ASN A 223 -13.24 -13.06 12.12
N ASN A 224 -12.97 -13.03 13.42
CA ASN A 224 -11.80 -13.68 14.00
C ASN A 224 -11.73 -15.19 13.69
N GLU A 225 -12.86 -15.88 13.77
CA GLU A 225 -12.93 -17.31 13.47
C GLU A 225 -12.68 -17.60 11.99
N GLY A 226 -13.31 -16.84 11.09
CA GLY A 226 -13.10 -16.91 9.65
C GLY A 226 -11.66 -16.65 9.26
N LEU A 227 -11.02 -15.67 9.91
CA LEU A 227 -9.61 -15.37 9.71
C LEU A 227 -8.72 -16.53 10.14
N LYS A 228 -8.93 -17.10 11.34
CA LYS A 228 -8.18 -18.28 11.81
C LYS A 228 -8.28 -19.45 10.83
N LYS A 229 -9.48 -19.73 10.34
CA LYS A 229 -9.73 -20.78 9.30
C LYS A 229 -8.97 -20.49 8.02
N LEU A 230 -9.04 -19.25 7.52
CA LEU A 230 -8.35 -18.82 6.31
C LEU A 230 -6.82 -18.94 6.45
N LEU A 231 -6.26 -18.48 7.56
CA LEU A 231 -4.84 -18.57 7.87
C LEU A 231 -4.37 -20.02 7.92
N LYS A 232 -5.08 -20.89 8.64
CA LYS A 232 -4.76 -22.32 8.70
C LYS A 232 -4.77 -22.99 7.32
N ALA A 233 -5.76 -22.65 6.50
CA ALA A 233 -5.81 -23.16 5.13
C ALA A 233 -4.66 -22.64 4.27
N TYR A 234 -4.30 -21.37 4.43
CA TYR A 234 -3.20 -20.74 3.69
C TYR A 234 -1.86 -21.41 3.98
N ILE A 235 -1.55 -21.65 5.25
CA ILE A 235 -0.28 -22.21 5.67
C ILE A 235 -0.13 -23.73 5.43
N LYS A 236 -1.17 -24.43 4.99
CA LYS A 236 -1.06 -25.86 4.58
C LYS A 236 -0.06 -26.06 3.44
N ASP A 237 0.24 -25.05 2.66
CA ASP A 237 1.19 -25.10 1.55
C ASP A 237 2.49 -24.38 1.93
N GLU A 238 3.54 -25.17 2.21
CA GLU A 238 4.86 -24.66 2.59
C GLU A 238 5.45 -23.69 1.55
N LYS A 239 5.14 -23.89 0.27
CA LYS A 239 5.60 -23.00 -0.80
C LYS A 239 5.04 -21.58 -0.63
N ARG A 240 3.76 -21.44 -0.32
CA ARG A 240 3.14 -20.13 -0.06
C ARG A 240 3.74 -19.45 1.17
N VAL A 241 3.97 -20.21 2.24
CA VAL A 241 4.62 -19.69 3.44
C VAL A 241 6.03 -19.19 3.12
N LYS A 242 6.79 -19.96 2.31
CA LYS A 242 8.11 -19.55 1.86
C LYS A 242 8.07 -18.29 0.99
N GLU A 243 7.14 -18.16 0.06
CA GLU A 243 6.97 -16.96 -0.78
C GLU A 243 6.70 -15.71 0.09
N LEU A 244 5.84 -15.83 1.10
CA LEU A 244 5.63 -14.74 2.08
C LEU A 244 6.91 -14.42 2.84
N GLN A 245 7.61 -15.41 3.33
CA GLN A 245 8.87 -15.22 4.06
C GLN A 245 9.94 -14.56 3.19
N ASP A 246 10.08 -14.98 1.93
CA ASP A 246 11.01 -14.40 0.96
C ASP A 246 10.68 -12.92 0.69
N TYR A 247 9.39 -12.59 0.59
CA TYR A 247 8.95 -11.20 0.43
C TYR A 247 9.29 -10.33 1.65
N PHE A 248 8.95 -10.81 2.86
CA PHE A 248 9.30 -10.09 4.08
C PHE A 248 10.80 -9.92 4.25
N THR A 249 11.55 -10.98 3.92
CA THR A 249 13.02 -10.93 3.97
C THR A 249 13.57 -9.89 3.00
N ALA A 250 12.91 -9.66 1.86
CA ALA A 250 13.31 -8.62 0.91
C ALA A 250 13.00 -7.20 1.41
N LEU A 251 11.96 -7.03 2.24
CA LEU A 251 11.59 -5.74 2.85
C LEU A 251 12.45 -5.37 4.07
N VAL A 252 13.11 -6.35 4.68
CA VAL A 252 13.87 -6.15 5.93
C VAL A 252 15.35 -6.09 5.61
N PRO A 253 16.11 -5.15 6.18
CA PRO A 253 17.56 -5.03 6.00
C PRO A 253 18.30 -6.32 6.35
N GLU A 254 19.33 -6.69 5.58
CA GLU A 254 20.03 -7.99 5.72
C GLU A 254 20.63 -8.26 7.12
N GLY A 255 20.99 -7.23 7.85
CA GLY A 255 21.53 -7.36 9.21
C GLY A 255 20.52 -7.75 10.29
N SER A 256 19.22 -7.68 10.00
CA SER A 256 18.12 -8.08 10.90
C SER A 256 17.52 -9.45 10.53
N LYS A 257 18.11 -10.12 9.54
CA LYS A 257 17.62 -11.43 9.06
C LYS A 257 18.00 -12.52 10.07
N GLU A 258 17.08 -12.86 10.95
CA GLU A 258 17.12 -14.16 11.59
C GLU A 258 16.60 -15.18 10.56
N ASN A 259 17.53 -15.97 10.00
CA ASN A 259 17.24 -17.07 9.08
C ASN A 259 16.61 -18.29 9.80
N GLU A 260 15.65 -18.05 10.69
CA GLU A 260 14.92 -19.14 11.31
C GLU A 260 13.93 -19.72 10.28
N LYS A 261 14.09 -21.00 9.99
CA LYS A 261 13.08 -21.75 9.24
C LYS A 261 11.75 -21.64 9.99
N VAL A 262 10.71 -21.24 9.28
CA VAL A 262 9.35 -21.21 9.85
C VAL A 262 8.95 -22.64 10.17
N ASN A 263 8.68 -22.91 11.44
CA ASN A 263 8.15 -24.19 11.88
C ASN A 263 6.62 -24.17 11.70
N MET A 264 6.11 -25.01 10.81
CA MET A 264 4.68 -25.07 10.46
C MET A 264 3.81 -25.50 11.63
N GLU A 265 4.28 -26.38 12.52
CA GLU A 265 3.54 -26.78 13.71
C GLU A 265 3.43 -25.64 14.71
N GLU A 266 4.52 -24.89 14.88
CA GLU A 266 4.56 -23.72 15.74
C GLU A 266 3.64 -22.63 15.19
N LEU A 267 3.64 -22.39 13.88
CA LEU A 267 2.77 -21.43 13.23
C LEU A 267 1.28 -21.80 13.40
N ASN A 268 0.92 -23.07 13.29
CA ASN A 268 -0.43 -23.55 13.58
C ASN A 268 -0.84 -23.28 15.04
N LYS A 269 0.06 -23.57 16.00
CA LYS A 269 -0.18 -23.31 17.43
C LYS A 269 -0.35 -21.82 17.72
N GLU A 270 0.42 -20.96 17.04
CA GLU A 270 0.31 -19.52 17.18
C GLU A 270 -1.04 -18.99 16.62
N ILE A 271 -1.50 -19.55 15.48
CA ILE A 271 -2.83 -19.21 14.95
C ILE A 271 -3.94 -19.62 15.94
N ASP A 272 -3.83 -20.79 16.56
CA ASP A 272 -4.81 -21.24 17.55
C ASP A 272 -4.88 -20.32 18.78
N LYS A 273 -3.71 -19.83 19.22
CA LYS A 273 -3.59 -18.92 20.37
C LYS A 273 -3.80 -17.45 20.02
N MET A 274 -4.00 -17.14 18.72
CA MET A 274 -4.18 -15.76 18.27
C MET A 274 -5.39 -15.14 18.96
N GLU A 275 -5.15 -14.01 19.65
CA GLU A 275 -6.19 -13.18 20.22
C GLU A 275 -7.08 -12.60 19.12
N ASP A 276 -8.26 -12.16 19.49
CA ASP A 276 -9.15 -11.49 18.57
C ASP A 276 -8.51 -10.17 18.10
N ILE A 277 -8.45 -9.99 16.78
CA ILE A 277 -7.93 -8.78 16.15
C ILE A 277 -9.03 -7.95 15.50
N PHE A 278 -10.19 -8.56 15.27
CA PHE A 278 -11.37 -7.87 14.80
C PHE A 278 -12.34 -7.61 15.95
N GLY A 279 -12.86 -6.38 16.01
CA GLY A 279 -14.00 -6.05 16.81
C GLY A 279 -15.30 -6.62 16.25
N LYS A 280 -16.42 -6.11 16.74
CA LYS A 280 -17.75 -6.63 16.43
C LYS A 280 -18.09 -6.68 14.93
N ASN A 281 -17.60 -5.70 14.15
CA ASN A 281 -17.93 -5.58 12.74
C ASN A 281 -16.99 -6.37 11.82
N GLY A 282 -15.84 -6.82 12.34
CA GLY A 282 -14.88 -7.60 11.58
C GLY A 282 -14.22 -6.82 10.44
N LEU A 283 -13.89 -7.55 9.37
CA LEU A 283 -13.43 -7.02 8.10
C LEU A 283 -14.51 -7.29 7.04
N VAL A 284 -14.97 -6.23 6.38
CA VAL A 284 -15.92 -6.30 5.26
C VAL A 284 -15.28 -5.65 4.04
N MET A 285 -15.18 -6.41 2.96
CA MET A 285 -14.74 -5.91 1.66
C MET A 285 -15.88 -6.04 0.65
N THR A 286 -16.16 -4.95 -0.07
CA THR A 286 -17.17 -4.93 -1.14
C THR A 286 -16.50 -4.59 -2.46
N PHE A 287 -16.93 -5.23 -3.52
CA PHE A 287 -16.39 -5.04 -4.87
C PHE A 287 -17.53 -4.77 -5.84
N ALA A 288 -17.36 -3.82 -6.75
CA ALA A 288 -18.24 -3.59 -7.88
C ALA A 288 -17.51 -3.88 -9.18
N ILE A 289 -18.18 -4.62 -10.07
CA ILE A 289 -17.59 -5.10 -11.32
C ILE A 289 -18.31 -4.50 -12.52
N LYS A 290 -17.54 -3.94 -13.45
CA LYS A 290 -17.97 -3.47 -14.76
C LYS A 290 -17.04 -4.00 -15.84
N ASP A 291 -17.60 -4.56 -16.91
CA ASP A 291 -16.84 -5.10 -18.05
C ASP A 291 -15.73 -6.10 -17.65
N GLY A 292 -15.96 -6.79 -16.53
CA GLY A 292 -15.03 -7.76 -15.94
C GLY A 292 -13.84 -7.13 -15.18
N TYR A 293 -13.82 -5.83 -14.97
CA TYR A 293 -12.86 -5.13 -14.10
C TYR A 293 -13.51 -4.80 -12.77
N ILE A 294 -12.74 -4.83 -11.68
CA ILE A 294 -13.15 -4.20 -10.43
C ILE A 294 -12.97 -2.71 -10.61
N ILE A 295 -14.08 -1.97 -10.53
CA ILE A 295 -14.08 -0.52 -10.66
C ILE A 295 -14.35 0.20 -9.35
N GLN A 296 -14.80 -0.51 -8.32
CA GLN A 296 -14.84 -0.01 -6.94
C GLN A 296 -14.50 -1.13 -5.98
N GLN A 297 -13.69 -0.80 -4.99
CA GLN A 297 -13.43 -1.60 -3.81
C GLN A 297 -13.68 -0.76 -2.56
N LYS A 298 -14.44 -1.29 -1.61
CA LYS A 298 -14.59 -0.70 -0.28
C LYS A 298 -14.10 -1.71 0.75
N ILE A 299 -13.36 -1.21 1.73
CA ILE A 299 -12.86 -1.99 2.87
C ILE A 299 -13.31 -1.29 4.13
N ASN A 300 -14.01 -2.00 5.00
CA ASN A 300 -14.35 -1.53 6.33
C ASN A 300 -13.74 -2.53 7.32
N ALA A 301 -12.88 -2.08 8.19
CA ALA A 301 -12.22 -2.91 9.19
C ALA A 301 -12.41 -2.29 10.58
N ASP A 302 -12.83 -3.12 11.50
CA ASP A 302 -12.92 -2.82 12.93
C ASP A 302 -11.82 -3.65 13.61
N LEU A 303 -10.69 -3.02 13.91
CA LEU A 303 -9.51 -3.67 14.48
C LEU A 303 -9.42 -3.36 15.97
N ILE A 304 -9.07 -4.35 16.77
CA ILE A 304 -8.85 -4.22 18.20
C ILE A 304 -7.44 -4.68 18.58
N ALA A 305 -6.83 -4.00 19.51
CA ALA A 305 -5.54 -4.36 20.07
C ALA A 305 -5.54 -4.00 21.57
N GLU A 306 -5.78 -4.99 22.42
CA GLU A 306 -5.87 -4.82 23.87
C GLU A 306 -6.97 -3.81 24.27
N LYS A 307 -6.59 -2.57 24.61
CA LYS A 307 -7.48 -1.48 25.04
C LYS A 307 -7.77 -0.46 23.93
N ASP A 308 -7.19 -0.67 22.77
CA ASP A 308 -7.27 0.25 21.65
C ASP A 308 -8.13 -0.32 20.54
N SER A 309 -8.78 0.55 19.76
CA SER A 309 -9.42 0.15 18.53
C SER A 309 -9.12 1.12 17.40
N ILE A 310 -9.08 0.57 16.18
CA ILE A 310 -8.88 1.31 14.94
C ILE A 310 -10.02 0.94 14.01
N ASN A 311 -10.86 1.92 13.70
CA ASN A 311 -11.82 1.79 12.61
C ASN A 311 -11.20 2.36 11.34
N PHE A 312 -11.10 1.52 10.31
CA PHE A 312 -10.54 1.87 9.02
C PHE A 312 -11.61 1.71 7.95
N ASN A 313 -11.82 2.77 7.16
CA ASN A 313 -12.70 2.74 6.00
C ASN A 313 -11.91 3.20 4.78
N LEU A 314 -11.89 2.38 3.73
CA LEU A 314 -11.29 2.70 2.44
C LEU A 314 -12.33 2.55 1.35
N SER A 315 -12.42 3.53 0.46
CA SER A 315 -13.08 3.42 -0.84
C SER A 315 -12.05 3.70 -1.93
N TYR A 316 -11.99 2.84 -2.91
CA TYR A 316 -11.09 2.96 -4.06
C TYR A 316 -11.88 2.78 -5.34
N ASP A 317 -11.98 3.82 -6.13
CA ASP A 317 -12.68 3.87 -7.41
C ASP A 317 -11.67 3.90 -8.55
N VAL A 318 -11.93 3.13 -9.61
CA VAL A 318 -11.12 3.08 -10.82
C VAL A 318 -11.98 3.41 -12.02
N PHE A 319 -11.49 4.30 -12.87
CA PHE A 319 -12.15 4.73 -14.10
C PHE A 319 -11.13 5.02 -15.20
N ASP A 320 -11.57 5.32 -16.39
CA ASP A 320 -10.72 5.53 -17.57
C ASP A 320 -9.74 4.39 -17.86
N ILE A 321 -10.19 3.16 -17.60
CA ILE A 321 -9.38 1.95 -17.75
C ILE A 321 -8.91 1.79 -19.19
N ASN A 322 -7.58 1.65 -19.37
CA ASN A 322 -6.89 1.47 -20.63
C ASN A 322 -7.15 2.60 -21.64
N LYS A 323 -7.62 3.78 -21.20
CA LYS A 323 -7.65 4.97 -22.04
C LYS A 323 -6.24 5.55 -22.18
N LYS A 324 -6.03 6.25 -23.32
CA LYS A 324 -4.76 6.94 -23.54
C LYS A 324 -4.51 7.95 -22.43
N THR A 325 -3.45 7.74 -21.68
CA THR A 325 -3.03 8.56 -20.55
C THR A 325 -1.59 8.98 -20.78
N ASP A 326 -1.32 10.27 -20.73
CA ASP A 326 0.02 10.82 -20.77
C ASP A 326 0.38 11.38 -19.39
N ILE A 327 1.47 10.91 -18.82
CA ILE A 327 2.03 11.37 -17.55
C ILE A 327 3.44 11.83 -17.82
N LYS A 328 3.63 13.16 -17.72
CA LYS A 328 4.95 13.77 -17.83
C LYS A 328 5.60 13.79 -16.46
N VAL A 329 6.75 13.16 -16.36
CA VAL A 329 7.60 13.22 -15.16
C VAL A 329 8.73 14.20 -15.47
N PRO A 330 8.73 15.41 -14.90
CA PRO A 330 9.76 16.40 -15.15
C PRO A 330 11.13 15.89 -14.70
N ASN A 331 12.21 16.32 -15.36
CA ASN A 331 13.54 16.14 -14.79
C ASN A 331 13.75 17.16 -13.68
N LYS A 332 14.71 16.89 -12.83
CA LYS A 332 15.06 17.76 -11.69
C LYS A 332 15.32 19.20 -12.13
N GLU A 333 15.99 19.37 -13.28
CA GLU A 333 16.41 20.67 -13.83
C GLU A 333 15.24 21.46 -14.44
N ASP A 334 14.12 20.80 -14.74
CA ASP A 334 12.95 21.43 -15.37
C ASP A 334 12.01 22.10 -14.34
N VAL A 335 12.25 21.89 -13.05
CA VAL A 335 11.41 22.36 -11.95
C VAL A 335 12.25 22.93 -10.81
N LYS A 336 11.67 23.81 -10.01
CA LYS A 336 12.31 24.32 -8.79
C LYS A 336 12.25 23.21 -7.73
N SER A 337 13.28 22.39 -7.64
CA SER A 337 13.32 21.26 -6.72
C SER A 337 14.54 21.30 -5.80
N MET A 338 14.37 20.69 -4.63
CA MET A 338 15.42 20.42 -3.65
C MET A 338 15.57 18.91 -3.49
N ASP A 339 16.79 18.40 -3.45
CA ASP A 339 17.01 17.00 -3.17
C ASP A 339 16.61 16.65 -1.73
N LEU A 340 16.00 15.51 -1.54
CA LEU A 340 15.69 14.99 -0.20
C LEU A 340 16.97 14.86 0.65
N VAL A 341 18.09 14.50 0.03
CA VAL A 341 19.42 14.43 0.69
C VAL A 341 19.82 15.77 1.25
N ASP A 342 19.70 16.84 0.44
CA ASP A 342 20.05 18.20 0.87
C ASP A 342 19.12 18.67 1.98
N LEU A 343 17.83 18.40 1.86
CA LEU A 343 16.85 18.73 2.89
C LEU A 343 17.19 18.06 4.24
N ILE A 344 17.47 16.76 4.25
CA ILE A 344 17.84 16.03 5.47
C ILE A 344 19.16 16.55 6.03
N SER A 345 20.15 16.84 5.18
CA SER A 345 21.43 17.40 5.60
C SER A 345 21.30 18.77 6.27
N MET A 346 20.37 19.62 5.80
CA MET A 346 20.04 20.89 6.45
C MET A 346 19.49 20.69 7.86
N PHE A 347 18.57 19.74 8.03
CA PHE A 347 18.00 19.44 9.36
C PHE A 347 19.02 18.84 10.32
N ASN A 348 19.99 18.08 9.81
CA ASN A 348 21.09 17.52 10.61
C ASN A 348 22.20 18.54 10.92
N GLY A 349 22.13 19.75 10.37
CA GLY A 349 23.13 20.79 10.54
C GLY A 349 24.42 20.57 9.72
N GLU A 350 24.40 19.65 8.76
CA GLU A 350 25.55 19.32 7.90
C GLU A 350 25.74 20.33 6.75
N ILE A 351 24.64 20.97 6.32
CA ILE A 351 24.64 22.03 5.30
C ILE A 351 24.07 23.31 5.93
N LYS A 352 24.80 24.39 5.89
CA LYS A 352 24.24 25.70 6.21
C LYS A 352 23.25 26.09 5.10
N ALA A 353 22.07 26.56 5.47
CA ALA A 353 21.13 27.12 4.51
C ALA A 353 21.85 28.17 3.65
N PRO A 354 21.63 28.21 2.32
CA PRO A 354 22.23 29.23 1.48
C PRO A 354 21.81 30.60 2.03
N LEU A 355 22.76 31.32 2.56
CA LEU A 355 22.56 32.72 2.93
C LEU A 355 22.17 33.41 1.62
N THR A 356 20.95 33.89 1.51
CA THR A 356 20.56 34.84 0.48
C THR A 356 21.50 36.02 0.64
N GLU A 357 22.54 36.13 -0.23
CA GLU A 357 23.29 37.36 -0.37
C GLU A 357 22.28 38.44 -0.72
N GLY A 358 22.06 39.30 0.25
CA GLY A 358 21.12 40.41 0.13
C GLY A 358 21.61 41.36 -0.95
N LEU A 359 20.68 41.72 -1.80
CA LEU A 359 20.67 42.96 -2.55
C LEU A 359 20.03 44.05 -1.70
#